data_34b755f1f73d3057e8bfc021474fec43
#
_entry.id   34b755f1f73d3057e8bfc021474fec43
#
_cell.length_a   1.000
_cell.length_b   1.000
_cell.length_c   1.000
_cell.angle_alpha   90.00
_cell.angle_beta   90.00
_cell.angle_gamma   90.00
#
_symmetry.space_group_name_H-M   'P 1'
#
loop_
_entity.id
_entity.type
_entity.pdbx_description
1 polymer ?
#
loop_
_entity_poly.entity_id
_entity_poly.type
_entity_poly.pdbx_seq_one_letter_code
_entity_poly.pdbx_strand_id
1 'polypeptide(L)'
;MVGQQMPFQFTVLSSSDPHTFKDGQIISTFNKCGFFFCRRGNVEVSLEDKLFQIKPGDVYIYMASTLVHLLHKSEDAEGIMVEVDLDYIIPIVNRVINVENQLFMRKHPCISLSDKQRIHLEYLLDNLQERIGAEDVLEVNLQQQRLTLELIKSMGQTFCYEILNMYFANQPMQPLPQNKKDVIFQNFMLALFRLYRKERDVAYYAKMQHITPRYFSTIIKEKSGNSALQWIVQMVITEAKQLLEGSDLSIKEIANQLNFPTPVSYTHLRAHETL
;
A
#
# COMPACT_ATOMS: atom_id res chain seq x y z
N MET A 1 -27.42 -3.14 9.15
CA MET A 1 -26.87 -3.33 7.78
C MET A 1 -25.36 -3.37 7.92
N VAL A 2 -24.74 -4.49 7.60
CA VAL A 2 -23.26 -4.59 7.58
C VAL A 2 -22.85 -3.89 6.29
N GLY A 3 -22.37 -2.64 6.38
CA GLY A 3 -21.82 -1.93 5.23
C GLY A 3 -20.61 -2.70 4.72
N GLN A 4 -20.74 -3.34 3.57
CA GLN A 4 -19.58 -3.87 2.84
C GLN A 4 -18.77 -2.65 2.40
N GLN A 5 -17.64 -2.45 3.03
CA GLN A 5 -16.74 -1.33 2.73
C GLN A 5 -16.15 -1.53 1.34
N MET A 6 -16.19 -0.48 0.51
CA MET A 6 -15.51 -0.50 -0.79
C MET A 6 -14.02 -0.70 -0.59
N PRO A 7 -13.37 -1.59 -1.38
CA PRO A 7 -11.94 -1.84 -1.24
C PRO A 7 -11.06 -0.70 -1.78
N PHE A 8 -11.68 0.32 -2.41
CA PHE A 8 -11.00 1.47 -3.01
C PHE A 8 -11.40 2.77 -2.31
N GLN A 9 -10.42 3.65 -2.18
CA GLN A 9 -10.62 5.02 -1.73
C GLN A 9 -9.92 5.96 -2.70
N PHE A 10 -10.61 7.05 -3.07
CA PHE A 10 -10.10 8.09 -3.96
C PHE A 10 -9.93 9.39 -3.17
N THR A 11 -8.77 10.02 -3.32
CA THR A 11 -8.50 11.35 -2.76
C THR A 11 -7.99 12.25 -3.87
N VAL A 12 -8.70 13.32 -4.13
CA VAL A 12 -8.34 14.29 -5.17
C VAL A 12 -7.47 15.38 -4.56
N LEU A 13 -6.28 15.57 -5.13
CA LEU A 13 -5.47 16.76 -4.89
C LEU A 13 -5.91 17.83 -5.87
N SER A 14 -6.36 18.96 -5.36
CA SER A 14 -6.81 20.09 -6.16
C SER A 14 -6.18 21.38 -5.67
N SER A 15 -5.82 22.25 -6.59
CA SER A 15 -5.37 23.62 -6.31
C SER A 15 -6.45 24.46 -5.59
N SER A 16 -7.72 24.10 -5.75
CA SER A 16 -8.86 24.75 -5.06
C SER A 16 -9.05 24.29 -3.62
N ASP A 17 -8.46 23.16 -3.20
CA ASP A 17 -8.49 22.68 -1.82
C ASP A 17 -7.07 22.41 -1.30
N PRO A 18 -6.37 23.46 -0.83
CA PRO A 18 -5.00 23.34 -0.34
C PRO A 18 -4.88 22.53 0.97
N HIS A 19 -6.00 22.19 1.62
CA HIS A 19 -6.00 21.48 2.91
C HIS A 19 -5.99 19.96 2.79
N THR A 20 -6.30 19.40 1.61
CA THR A 20 -6.38 17.94 1.40
C THR A 20 -5.05 17.24 1.69
N PHE A 21 -3.93 17.86 1.34
CA PHE A 21 -2.58 17.38 1.67
C PHE A 21 -1.70 18.51 2.15
N LYS A 22 -1.11 18.38 3.33
CA LYS A 22 -0.21 19.38 3.93
C LYS A 22 1.24 18.95 3.79
N ASP A 23 2.13 19.92 3.57
CA ASP A 23 3.56 19.68 3.58
C ASP A 23 4.00 19.07 4.94
N GLY A 24 4.85 18.06 4.88
CA GLY A 24 5.29 17.27 6.04
C GLY A 24 4.35 16.13 6.44
N GLN A 25 3.17 15.99 5.82
CA GLN A 25 2.20 14.96 6.17
C GLN A 25 2.60 13.58 5.60
N ILE A 26 2.35 12.51 6.36
CA ILE A 26 2.36 11.15 5.83
C ILE A 26 1.11 10.97 4.97
N ILE A 27 1.30 10.62 3.70
CA ILE A 27 0.22 10.43 2.72
C ILE A 27 -0.10 8.95 2.46
N SER A 28 0.74 8.03 2.92
CA SER A 28 0.49 6.59 2.78
C SER A 28 -0.27 6.03 3.98
N THR A 29 -1.17 5.09 3.73
CA THR A 29 -1.91 4.39 4.78
C THR A 29 -1.27 3.03 5.04
N PHE A 30 -1.10 2.67 6.32
CA PHE A 30 -0.33 1.49 6.74
C PHE A 30 -0.83 0.17 6.14
N ASN A 31 -2.14 -0.05 6.15
CA ASN A 31 -2.79 -1.29 5.70
C ASN A 31 -3.31 -1.22 4.26
N LYS A 32 -2.92 -0.20 3.53
CA LYS A 32 -3.29 0.00 2.12
C LYS A 32 -2.05 0.11 1.26
N CYS A 33 -2.21 -0.17 0.00
CA CYS A 33 -1.30 0.24 -1.04
C CYS A 33 -2.06 1.07 -2.07
N GLY A 34 -1.35 1.73 -2.94
CA GLY A 34 -2.02 2.56 -3.93
C GLY A 34 -1.04 3.28 -4.84
N PHE A 35 -1.55 4.29 -5.49
CA PHE A 35 -0.74 5.15 -6.31
C PHE A 35 -1.27 6.58 -6.29
N PHE A 36 -0.40 7.52 -6.59
CA PHE A 36 -0.72 8.90 -6.90
C PHE A 36 -0.42 9.17 -8.37
N PHE A 37 -1.40 9.67 -9.11
CA PHE A 37 -1.24 10.14 -10.48
C PHE A 37 -1.25 11.67 -10.50
N CYS A 38 -0.15 12.26 -10.97
CA CYS A 38 0.01 13.69 -11.09
C CYS A 38 -0.56 14.19 -12.42
N ARG A 39 -1.56 15.03 -12.37
CA ARG A 39 -2.19 15.67 -13.55
C ARG A 39 -1.53 16.97 -13.91
N ARG A 40 -1.15 17.78 -12.89
CA ARG A 40 -0.59 19.11 -13.06
C ARG A 40 0.32 19.46 -11.88
N GLY A 41 1.20 20.43 -12.10
CA GLY A 41 2.15 20.87 -11.09
C GLY A 41 3.22 19.84 -10.75
N ASN A 42 3.88 19.99 -9.60
CA ASN A 42 4.92 19.09 -9.13
C ASN A 42 4.66 18.73 -7.68
N VAL A 43 4.94 17.48 -7.34
CA VAL A 43 4.84 16.97 -5.96
C VAL A 43 6.16 16.31 -5.59
N GLU A 44 6.71 16.67 -4.44
CA GLU A 44 7.92 16.07 -3.90
C GLU A 44 7.57 15.22 -2.68
N VAL A 45 7.98 13.96 -2.71
CA VAL A 45 7.76 13.03 -1.62
C VAL A 45 9.07 12.38 -1.19
N SER A 46 9.13 11.95 0.07
CA SER A 46 10.19 11.06 0.54
C SER A 46 9.65 9.70 0.92
N LEU A 47 10.41 8.67 0.58
CA LEU A 47 10.22 7.31 1.04
C LEU A 47 11.53 6.84 1.67
N GLU A 48 11.49 6.59 2.98
CA GLU A 48 12.72 6.40 3.77
C GLU A 48 13.63 7.64 3.58
N ASP A 49 14.90 7.46 3.19
CA ASP A 49 15.84 8.56 2.95
C ASP A 49 15.92 9.00 1.47
N LYS A 50 15.00 8.52 0.61
CA LYS A 50 15.00 8.82 -0.82
C LYS A 50 13.94 9.84 -1.18
N LEU A 51 14.36 10.81 -2.00
CA LEU A 51 13.48 11.84 -2.55
C LEU A 51 12.99 11.45 -3.94
N PHE A 52 11.73 11.72 -4.20
CA PHE A 52 11.09 11.51 -5.50
C PHE A 52 10.35 12.78 -5.90
N GLN A 53 10.64 13.26 -7.11
CA GLN A 53 9.88 14.33 -7.75
C GLN A 53 8.87 13.73 -8.72
N ILE A 54 7.60 14.02 -8.50
CA ILE A 54 6.48 13.54 -9.28
C ILE A 54 6.00 14.71 -10.15
N LYS A 55 6.04 14.53 -11.46
CA LYS A 55 5.71 15.53 -12.47
C LYS A 55 4.39 15.21 -13.16
N PRO A 56 3.82 16.13 -13.95
CA PRO A 56 2.61 15.85 -14.72
C PRO A 56 2.79 14.63 -15.65
N GLY A 57 1.89 13.67 -15.53
CA GLY A 57 1.94 12.39 -16.25
C GLY A 57 2.69 11.28 -15.53
N ASP A 58 3.26 11.54 -14.36
CA ASP A 58 3.88 10.51 -13.53
C ASP A 58 2.85 9.80 -12.66
N VAL A 59 3.10 8.51 -12.44
CA VAL A 59 2.43 7.68 -11.45
C VAL A 59 3.44 7.25 -10.40
N TYR A 60 3.15 7.56 -9.13
CA TYR A 60 3.92 7.12 -7.98
C TYR A 60 3.16 6.01 -7.24
N ILE A 61 3.70 4.80 -7.25
CA ILE A 61 3.09 3.62 -6.61
C ILE A 61 3.70 3.43 -5.22
N TYR A 62 2.87 3.32 -4.20
CA TYR A 62 3.34 3.01 -2.86
C TYR A 62 2.78 1.69 -2.36
N MET A 63 3.62 0.96 -1.66
CA MET A 63 3.30 -0.32 -1.07
C MET A 63 2.86 -0.13 0.38
N ALA A 64 2.12 -1.09 0.89
CA ALA A 64 1.77 -1.11 2.30
C ALA A 64 3.01 -1.10 3.20
N SER A 65 2.84 -0.56 4.40
CA SER A 65 3.93 -0.42 5.39
C SER A 65 5.13 0.41 4.88
N THR A 66 4.86 1.34 3.98
CA THR A 66 5.80 2.40 3.62
C THR A 66 5.36 3.71 4.25
N LEU A 67 6.31 4.51 4.71
CA LEU A 67 6.06 5.88 5.14
C LEU A 67 6.41 6.79 3.99
N VAL A 68 5.40 7.33 3.33
CA VAL A 68 5.57 8.32 2.27
C VAL A 68 5.19 9.68 2.82
N HIS A 69 6.18 10.56 2.98
CA HIS A 69 5.96 11.93 3.43
C HIS A 69 5.83 12.85 2.21
N LEU A 70 4.80 13.65 2.19
CA LEU A 70 4.69 14.78 1.27
C LEU A 70 5.61 15.90 1.79
N LEU A 71 6.65 16.21 1.05
CA LEU A 71 7.59 17.26 1.44
C LEU A 71 7.14 18.62 0.91
N HIS A 72 6.76 18.67 -0.34
CA HIS A 72 6.34 19.88 -1.00
C HIS A 72 5.40 19.60 -2.18
N LYS A 73 4.49 20.53 -2.44
CA LYS A 73 3.66 20.57 -3.65
C LYS A 73 3.62 21.97 -4.22
N SER A 74 3.64 22.11 -5.54
CA SER A 74 3.44 23.41 -6.20
C SER A 74 1.99 23.90 -5.99
N GLU A 75 1.77 25.21 -6.05
CA GLU A 75 0.43 25.81 -5.86
C GLU A 75 -0.60 25.33 -6.87
N ASP A 76 -0.16 24.96 -8.08
CA ASP A 76 -0.97 24.45 -9.16
C ASP A 76 -1.03 22.91 -9.20
N ALA A 77 -0.57 22.22 -8.14
CA ALA A 77 -0.56 20.78 -8.10
C ALA A 77 -1.97 20.18 -8.10
N GLU A 78 -2.21 19.30 -9.06
CA GLU A 78 -3.45 18.55 -9.22
C GLU A 78 -3.14 17.08 -9.49
N GLY A 79 -3.95 16.21 -8.91
CA GLY A 79 -3.76 14.77 -9.10
C GLY A 79 -4.82 13.96 -8.38
N ILE A 80 -4.69 12.65 -8.47
CA ILE A 80 -5.59 11.72 -7.81
C ILE A 80 -4.77 10.63 -7.12
N MET A 81 -5.07 10.39 -5.86
CA MET A 81 -4.56 9.26 -5.11
C MET A 81 -5.64 8.19 -5.04
N VAL A 82 -5.26 6.96 -5.37
CA VAL A 82 -6.11 5.78 -5.25
C VAL A 82 -5.49 4.84 -4.26
N GLU A 83 -6.22 4.54 -3.19
CA GLU A 83 -5.82 3.57 -2.18
C GLU A 83 -6.67 2.31 -2.27
N VAL A 84 -6.05 1.18 -1.98
CA VAL A 84 -6.66 -0.14 -2.10
C VAL A 84 -6.34 -0.96 -0.86
N ASP A 85 -7.36 -1.62 -0.31
CA ASP A 85 -7.20 -2.51 0.85
C ASP A 85 -6.35 -3.73 0.51
N LEU A 86 -5.43 -4.09 1.40
CA LEU A 86 -4.48 -5.20 1.20
C LEU A 86 -5.18 -6.54 0.99
N ASP A 87 -6.24 -6.82 1.73
CA ASP A 87 -6.97 -8.07 1.62
C ASP A 87 -7.60 -8.27 0.24
N TYR A 88 -7.87 -7.17 -0.46
CA TYR A 88 -8.35 -7.21 -1.83
C TYR A 88 -7.21 -7.29 -2.84
N ILE A 89 -6.18 -6.46 -2.72
CA ILE A 89 -5.15 -6.32 -3.77
C ILE A 89 -4.12 -7.45 -3.79
N ILE A 90 -3.73 -7.98 -2.62
CA ILE A 90 -2.67 -9.00 -2.55
C ILE A 90 -3.00 -10.27 -3.36
N PRO A 91 -4.23 -10.85 -3.29
CA PRO A 91 -4.57 -12.01 -4.11
C PRO A 91 -4.52 -11.73 -5.62
N ILE A 92 -4.75 -10.48 -6.04
CA ILE A 92 -4.69 -10.05 -7.44
C ILE A 92 -3.23 -9.95 -7.89
N VAL A 93 -2.43 -9.20 -7.16
CA VAL A 93 -1.02 -8.90 -7.49
C VAL A 93 -0.17 -10.18 -7.48
N ASN A 94 -0.35 -11.05 -6.49
CA ASN A 94 0.42 -12.28 -6.36
C ASN A 94 0.20 -13.30 -7.50
N ARG A 95 -0.83 -13.11 -8.34
CA ARG A 95 -1.04 -13.95 -9.53
C ARG A 95 -0.10 -13.60 -10.67
N VAL A 96 0.40 -12.37 -10.72
CA VAL A 96 1.09 -11.83 -11.89
C VAL A 96 2.51 -11.33 -11.62
N ILE A 97 2.85 -11.02 -10.38
CA ILE A 97 4.20 -10.57 -10.03
C ILE A 97 4.79 -11.41 -8.88
N ASN A 98 6.10 -11.65 -8.97
CA ASN A 98 6.86 -12.34 -7.94
C ASN A 98 7.40 -11.35 -6.88
N VAL A 99 8.07 -11.87 -5.87
CA VAL A 99 8.63 -11.08 -4.76
C VAL A 99 9.70 -10.09 -5.23
N GLU A 100 10.56 -10.51 -6.14
CA GLU A 100 11.64 -9.65 -6.65
C GLU A 100 11.07 -8.44 -7.39
N ASN A 101 10.00 -8.64 -8.18
CA ASN A 101 9.28 -7.55 -8.82
C ASN A 101 8.63 -6.61 -7.81
N GLN A 102 8.01 -7.16 -6.74
CA GLN A 102 7.41 -6.33 -5.68
C GLN A 102 8.47 -5.48 -4.96
N LEU A 103 9.62 -6.08 -4.60
CA LEU A 103 10.73 -5.37 -3.97
C LEU A 103 11.36 -4.32 -4.90
N PHE A 104 11.42 -4.61 -6.20
CA PHE A 104 11.87 -3.63 -7.18
C PHE A 104 10.90 -2.45 -7.29
N MET A 105 9.60 -2.69 -7.38
CA MET A 105 8.57 -1.63 -7.39
C MET A 105 8.68 -0.74 -6.15
N ARG A 106 8.97 -1.31 -4.98
CA ARG A 106 9.21 -0.54 -3.75
C ARG A 106 10.42 0.39 -3.86
N LYS A 107 11.47 -0.01 -4.57
CA LYS A 107 12.70 0.79 -4.75
C LYS A 107 12.60 1.80 -5.90
N HIS A 108 11.71 1.53 -6.86
CA HIS A 108 11.50 2.33 -8.07
C HIS A 108 10.01 2.64 -8.23
N PRO A 109 9.42 3.41 -7.31
CA PRO A 109 7.97 3.59 -7.21
C PRO A 109 7.39 4.51 -8.29
N CYS A 110 8.21 5.31 -8.97
CA CYS A 110 7.75 6.33 -9.91
C CYS A 110 7.96 5.89 -11.36
N ILE A 111 6.95 6.08 -12.20
CA ILE A 111 6.98 5.88 -13.63
C ILE A 111 6.38 7.08 -14.36
N SER A 112 6.92 7.43 -15.52
CA SER A 112 6.35 8.45 -16.41
C SER A 112 5.54 7.79 -17.51
N LEU A 113 4.28 8.18 -17.64
CA LEU A 113 3.37 7.62 -18.64
C LEU A 113 3.50 8.36 -19.99
N SER A 114 3.41 7.62 -21.09
CA SER A 114 3.19 8.19 -22.41
C SER A 114 1.81 8.84 -22.49
N ASP A 115 1.59 9.74 -23.48
CA ASP A 115 0.30 10.40 -23.68
C ASP A 115 -0.84 9.40 -23.86
N LYS A 116 -0.61 8.31 -24.59
CA LYS A 116 -1.60 7.24 -24.78
C LYS A 116 -1.96 6.55 -23.46
N GLN A 117 -0.96 6.28 -22.62
CA GLN A 117 -1.18 5.66 -21.32
C GLN A 117 -1.91 6.61 -20.37
N ARG A 118 -1.60 7.92 -20.40
CA ARG A 118 -2.29 8.93 -19.60
C ARG A 118 -3.78 9.00 -19.95
N ILE A 119 -4.12 9.09 -21.23
CA ILE A 119 -5.51 9.11 -21.68
C ILE A 119 -6.23 7.83 -21.24
N HIS A 120 -5.59 6.68 -21.36
CA HIS A 120 -6.18 5.42 -20.94
C HIS A 120 -6.39 5.35 -19.41
N LEU A 121 -5.42 5.82 -18.62
CA LEU A 121 -5.54 5.86 -17.16
C LEU A 121 -6.69 6.79 -16.71
N GLU A 122 -6.80 7.97 -17.30
CA GLU A 122 -7.93 8.89 -17.02
C GLU A 122 -9.28 8.24 -17.32
N TYR A 123 -9.42 7.61 -18.48
CA TYR A 123 -10.63 6.89 -18.83
C TYR A 123 -11.00 5.81 -17.81
N LEU A 124 -10.03 5.04 -17.31
CA LEU A 124 -10.25 4.01 -16.31
C LEU A 124 -10.66 4.62 -14.95
N LEU A 125 -10.02 5.72 -14.55
CA LEU A 125 -10.32 6.44 -13.31
C LEU A 125 -11.75 6.98 -13.34
N ASP A 126 -12.13 7.67 -14.42
CA ASP A 126 -13.46 8.26 -14.58
C ASP A 126 -14.55 7.19 -14.53
N ASN A 127 -14.37 6.08 -15.26
CA ASN A 127 -15.33 4.97 -15.25
C ASN A 127 -15.50 4.35 -13.86
N LEU A 128 -14.42 4.16 -13.12
CA LEU A 128 -14.48 3.56 -11.79
C LEU A 128 -15.11 4.51 -10.77
N GLN A 129 -14.76 5.82 -10.84
CA GLN A 129 -15.36 6.84 -9.98
C GLN A 129 -16.85 7.04 -10.26
N GLU A 130 -17.25 7.11 -11.52
CA GLU A 130 -18.66 7.21 -11.92
C GLU A 130 -19.47 6.03 -11.37
N ARG A 131 -18.93 4.82 -11.48
CA ARG A 131 -19.60 3.62 -10.99
C ARG A 131 -19.76 3.61 -9.47
N ILE A 132 -18.75 4.06 -8.73
CA ILE A 132 -18.79 4.16 -7.27
C ILE A 132 -19.77 5.26 -6.85
N GLY A 133 -19.76 6.42 -7.51
CA GLY A 133 -20.67 7.54 -7.19
C GLY A 133 -22.15 7.28 -7.54
N ALA A 134 -22.44 6.38 -8.47
CA ALA A 134 -23.80 6.03 -8.85
C ALA A 134 -24.53 5.17 -7.80
N GLU A 135 -23.82 4.60 -6.80
CA GLU A 135 -24.46 3.79 -5.74
C GLU A 135 -25.27 4.61 -4.73
N ASP A 136 -24.97 5.89 -4.54
CA ASP A 136 -25.65 6.72 -3.54
C ASP A 136 -27.09 7.13 -3.93
N VAL A 137 -27.54 6.80 -5.14
CA VAL A 137 -28.75 7.38 -5.71
C VAL A 137 -29.95 6.42 -5.80
N LEU A 138 -29.77 5.10 -5.55
CA LEU A 138 -30.84 4.15 -5.86
C LEU A 138 -31.32 3.37 -4.63
N GLU A 139 -32.63 3.43 -4.35
CA GLU A 139 -33.41 2.42 -3.62
C GLU A 139 -33.38 1.08 -4.38
N VAL A 140 -32.22 0.44 -4.45
CA VAL A 140 -31.99 -0.76 -5.25
C VAL A 140 -32.20 -1.99 -4.37
N ASN A 141 -32.74 -3.05 -4.93
CA ASN A 141 -32.88 -4.30 -4.19
C ASN A 141 -31.52 -4.92 -3.85
N LEU A 142 -31.46 -5.74 -2.79
CA LEU A 142 -30.23 -6.37 -2.28
C LEU A 142 -29.43 -7.16 -3.34
N GLN A 143 -30.12 -7.75 -4.31
CA GLN A 143 -29.45 -8.51 -5.37
C GLN A 143 -28.71 -7.58 -6.33
N GLN A 144 -29.30 -6.47 -6.68
CA GLN A 144 -28.68 -5.46 -7.54
C GLN A 144 -27.47 -4.80 -6.85
N GLN A 145 -27.58 -4.48 -5.56
CA GLN A 145 -26.46 -3.98 -4.76
C GLN A 145 -25.27 -4.94 -4.76
N ARG A 146 -25.53 -6.24 -4.58
CA ARG A 146 -24.48 -7.26 -4.64
C ARG A 146 -23.83 -7.35 -6.02
N LEU A 147 -24.61 -7.31 -7.09
CA LEU A 147 -24.09 -7.32 -8.46
C LEU A 147 -23.23 -6.09 -8.75
N THR A 148 -23.69 -4.90 -8.34
CA THR A 148 -22.93 -3.66 -8.53
C THR A 148 -21.61 -3.69 -7.75
N LEU A 149 -21.61 -4.20 -6.52
CA LEU A 149 -20.36 -4.37 -5.76
C LEU A 149 -19.38 -5.33 -6.45
N GLU A 150 -19.85 -6.46 -6.97
CA GLU A 150 -18.99 -7.40 -7.71
C GLU A 150 -18.50 -6.81 -9.05
N LEU A 151 -19.31 -5.99 -9.72
CA LEU A 151 -18.86 -5.23 -10.89
C LEU A 151 -17.75 -4.24 -10.53
N ILE A 152 -17.90 -3.44 -9.47
CA ILE A 152 -16.87 -2.51 -9.00
C ILE A 152 -15.58 -3.25 -8.65
N LYS A 153 -15.67 -4.38 -7.94
CA LYS A 153 -14.50 -5.22 -7.65
C LYS A 153 -13.82 -5.72 -8.91
N SER A 154 -14.60 -6.19 -9.90
CA SER A 154 -14.05 -6.67 -11.19
C SER A 154 -13.36 -5.54 -11.97
N MET A 155 -13.98 -4.35 -12.02
CA MET A 155 -13.38 -3.16 -12.62
C MET A 155 -12.09 -2.77 -11.90
N GLY A 156 -12.09 -2.78 -10.57
CA GLY A 156 -10.92 -2.52 -9.76
C GLY A 156 -9.79 -3.54 -9.98
N GLN A 157 -10.12 -4.82 -10.16
CA GLN A 157 -9.13 -5.84 -10.52
C GLN A 157 -8.50 -5.55 -11.90
N THR A 158 -9.31 -5.22 -12.88
CA THR A 158 -8.84 -4.82 -14.22
C THR A 158 -7.94 -3.60 -14.11
N PHE A 159 -8.38 -2.59 -13.38
CA PHE A 159 -7.61 -1.39 -13.12
C PHE A 159 -6.23 -1.68 -12.49
N CYS A 160 -6.16 -2.56 -11.49
CA CYS A 160 -4.89 -2.98 -10.89
C CYS A 160 -3.95 -3.63 -11.92
N TYR A 161 -4.48 -4.49 -12.79
CA TYR A 161 -3.67 -5.11 -13.85
C TYR A 161 -3.19 -4.09 -14.88
N GLU A 162 -4.00 -3.08 -15.23
CA GLU A 162 -3.59 -2.03 -16.14
C GLU A 162 -2.47 -1.14 -15.55
N ILE A 163 -2.55 -0.80 -14.26
CA ILE A 163 -1.45 -0.08 -13.59
C ILE A 163 -0.16 -0.91 -13.61
N LEU A 164 -0.25 -2.21 -13.31
CA LEU A 164 0.92 -3.10 -13.37
C LEU A 164 1.46 -3.23 -14.80
N ASN A 165 0.59 -3.33 -15.79
CA ASN A 165 0.97 -3.38 -17.20
C ASN A 165 1.70 -2.09 -17.63
N MET A 166 1.18 -0.92 -17.27
CA MET A 166 1.84 0.36 -17.48
C MET A 166 3.19 0.42 -16.77
N TYR A 167 3.25 -0.06 -15.50
CA TYR A 167 4.49 -0.08 -14.75
C TYR A 167 5.57 -0.91 -15.47
N PHE A 168 5.27 -2.14 -15.84
CA PHE A 168 6.23 -3.02 -16.51
C PHE A 168 6.58 -2.57 -17.93
N ALA A 169 5.68 -1.86 -18.62
CA ALA A 169 5.98 -1.27 -19.93
C ALA A 169 7.00 -0.11 -19.83
N ASN A 170 7.02 0.60 -18.70
CA ASN A 170 7.92 1.74 -18.47
C ASN A 170 9.17 1.39 -17.64
N GLN A 171 9.25 0.17 -17.10
CA GLN A 171 10.40 -0.31 -16.34
C GLN A 171 11.02 -1.52 -17.03
N PRO A 172 12.36 -1.58 -17.21
CA PRO A 172 13.04 -2.65 -17.94
C PRO A 172 13.13 -3.94 -17.10
N MET A 173 12.02 -4.43 -16.58
CA MET A 173 11.97 -5.65 -15.80
C MET A 173 11.31 -6.77 -16.59
N GLN A 174 11.92 -7.96 -16.53
CA GLN A 174 11.25 -9.17 -16.96
C GLN A 174 10.62 -9.87 -15.74
N PRO A 175 9.32 -10.19 -15.78
CA PRO A 175 8.70 -11.00 -14.75
C PRO A 175 9.37 -12.36 -14.70
N LEU A 176 9.96 -12.70 -13.56
CA LEU A 176 10.50 -14.05 -13.33
C LEU A 176 9.37 -15.00 -12.92
N PRO A 177 9.41 -16.26 -13.32
CA PRO A 177 8.41 -17.23 -12.89
C PRO A 177 8.46 -17.41 -11.37
N GLN A 178 7.29 -17.48 -10.74
CA GLN A 178 7.19 -17.74 -9.31
C GLN A 178 7.70 -19.14 -8.97
N ASN A 179 8.46 -19.23 -7.88
CA ASN A 179 8.92 -20.49 -7.33
C ASN A 179 8.32 -20.74 -5.92
N LYS A 180 8.54 -21.93 -5.36
CA LYS A 180 8.01 -22.29 -4.03
C LYS A 180 8.45 -21.33 -2.93
N LYS A 181 9.66 -20.77 -3.01
CA LYS A 181 10.17 -19.80 -2.03
C LYS A 181 9.43 -18.45 -2.13
N ASP A 182 9.04 -18.04 -3.34
CA ASP A 182 8.22 -16.84 -3.54
C ASP A 182 6.87 -16.99 -2.86
N VAL A 183 6.22 -18.14 -3.02
CA VAL A 183 4.94 -18.45 -2.37
C VAL A 183 5.08 -18.40 -0.84
N ILE A 184 6.16 -18.96 -0.28
CA ILE A 184 6.41 -18.89 1.17
C ILE A 184 6.55 -17.45 1.65
N PHE A 185 7.29 -16.63 0.92
CA PHE A 185 7.45 -15.21 1.27
C PHE A 185 6.13 -14.43 1.14
N GLN A 186 5.38 -14.63 0.07
CA GLN A 186 4.09 -13.98 -0.15
C GLN A 186 3.08 -14.34 0.95
N ASN A 187 2.99 -15.63 1.31
CA ASN A 187 2.15 -16.10 2.40
C ASN A 187 2.57 -15.50 3.75
N PHE A 188 3.89 -15.37 3.99
CA PHE A 188 4.39 -14.67 5.17
C PHE A 188 3.95 -13.21 5.19
N MET A 189 4.13 -12.47 4.12
CA MET A 189 3.73 -11.06 4.06
C MET A 189 2.23 -10.91 4.28
N LEU A 190 1.41 -11.74 3.66
CA LEU A 190 -0.04 -11.73 3.86
C LEU A 190 -0.44 -12.00 5.33
N ALA A 191 0.17 -13.03 5.93
CA ALA A 191 -0.06 -13.35 7.34
C ALA A 191 0.44 -12.22 8.26
N LEU A 192 1.61 -11.67 7.95
CA LEU A 192 2.21 -10.58 8.71
C LEU A 192 1.29 -9.35 8.73
N PHE A 193 0.78 -8.88 7.59
CA PHE A 193 -0.14 -7.74 7.52
C PHE A 193 -1.39 -7.91 8.38
N ARG A 194 -1.88 -9.13 8.53
CA ARG A 194 -3.08 -9.43 9.33
C ARG A 194 -2.78 -9.60 10.81
N LEU A 195 -1.59 -10.07 11.16
CA LEU A 195 -1.33 -10.63 12.49
C LEU A 195 -0.22 -9.91 13.27
N TYR A 196 0.59 -9.03 12.68
CA TYR A 196 1.76 -8.40 13.31
C TYR A 196 1.47 -7.72 14.67
N ARG A 197 0.24 -7.24 14.88
CA ARG A 197 -0.16 -6.66 16.18
C ARG A 197 -0.27 -7.70 17.28
N LYS A 198 -0.61 -8.94 16.93
CA LYS A 198 -0.86 -10.05 17.86
C LYS A 198 0.29 -11.03 17.93
N GLU A 199 0.84 -11.37 16.75
CA GLU A 199 1.82 -12.43 16.60
C GLU A 199 3.18 -11.85 16.16
N ARG A 200 4.16 -11.94 17.06
CA ARG A 200 5.52 -11.43 16.83
C ARG A 200 6.57 -12.53 16.82
N ASP A 201 6.17 -13.77 17.05
CA ASP A 201 7.06 -14.92 17.01
C ASP A 201 7.21 -15.45 15.58
N VAL A 202 8.46 -15.50 15.11
CA VAL A 202 8.81 -16.06 13.80
C VAL A 202 8.36 -17.52 13.67
N ALA A 203 8.42 -18.29 14.77
CA ALA A 203 8.00 -19.69 14.77
C ALA A 203 6.51 -19.86 14.48
N TYR A 204 5.68 -18.90 14.88
CA TYR A 204 4.26 -18.88 14.56
C TYR A 204 4.01 -18.87 13.04
N TYR A 205 4.67 -17.96 12.32
CA TYR A 205 4.53 -17.82 10.85
C TYR A 205 5.08 -19.04 10.11
N ALA A 206 6.16 -19.63 10.59
CA ALA A 206 6.71 -20.87 10.04
C ALA A 206 5.73 -22.04 10.21
N LYS A 207 5.11 -22.17 11.39
CA LYS A 207 4.11 -23.19 11.71
C LYS A 207 2.87 -23.07 10.82
N MET A 208 2.39 -21.86 10.54
CA MET A 208 1.28 -21.62 9.62
C MET A 208 1.53 -22.18 8.23
N GLN A 209 2.80 -22.29 7.81
CA GLN A 209 3.20 -22.79 6.50
C GLN A 209 3.73 -24.24 6.55
N HIS A 210 3.59 -24.91 7.70
CA HIS A 210 4.02 -26.29 7.89
C HIS A 210 5.51 -26.54 7.59
N ILE A 211 6.37 -25.55 7.90
CA ILE A 211 7.82 -25.64 7.71
C ILE A 211 8.56 -25.27 9.00
N THR A 212 9.86 -25.68 9.09
CA THR A 212 10.68 -25.37 10.26
C THR A 212 11.01 -23.86 10.33
N PRO A 213 11.11 -23.26 11.54
CA PRO A 213 11.51 -21.85 11.70
C PRO A 213 12.84 -21.51 11.05
N ARG A 214 13.81 -22.43 11.07
CA ARG A 214 15.11 -22.26 10.43
C ARG A 214 14.99 -22.13 8.91
N TYR A 215 14.28 -23.05 8.27
CA TYR A 215 14.08 -23.05 6.83
C TYR A 215 13.27 -21.82 6.39
N PHE A 216 12.22 -21.50 7.13
CA PHE A 216 11.42 -20.29 6.93
C PHE A 216 12.30 -19.03 6.97
N SER A 217 13.07 -18.82 8.05
CA SER A 217 13.93 -17.64 8.22
C SER A 217 14.98 -17.52 7.10
N THR A 218 15.52 -18.65 6.64
CA THR A 218 16.46 -18.68 5.50
C THR A 218 15.79 -18.16 4.24
N ILE A 219 14.57 -18.62 3.93
CA ILE A 219 13.83 -18.18 2.74
C ILE A 219 13.50 -16.70 2.80
N ILE A 220 12.96 -16.23 3.94
CA ILE A 220 12.59 -14.83 4.08
C ILE A 220 13.81 -13.92 3.86
N LYS A 221 14.95 -14.24 4.47
CA LYS A 221 16.19 -13.47 4.30
C LYS A 221 16.74 -13.56 2.88
N GLU A 222 16.73 -14.73 2.26
CA GLU A 222 17.16 -14.93 0.88
C GLU A 222 16.33 -14.08 -0.10
N LYS A 223 15.01 -14.05 0.08
CA LYS A 223 14.09 -13.36 -0.84
C LYS A 223 14.03 -11.85 -0.66
N SER A 224 14.18 -11.37 0.57
CA SER A 224 13.96 -9.94 0.87
C SER A 224 15.18 -9.17 1.35
N GLY A 225 16.28 -9.88 1.66
CA GLY A 225 17.43 -9.30 2.32
C GLY A 225 17.26 -9.10 3.84
N ASN A 226 16.03 -9.02 4.33
CA ASN A 226 15.69 -8.82 5.73
C ASN A 226 15.28 -10.14 6.41
N SER A 227 15.61 -10.28 7.70
CA SER A 227 15.08 -11.40 8.49
C SER A 227 13.57 -11.27 8.72
N ALA A 228 12.89 -12.39 9.01
CA ALA A 228 11.48 -12.36 9.35
C ALA A 228 11.18 -11.48 10.57
N LEU A 229 12.08 -11.49 11.57
CA LEU A 229 11.95 -10.62 12.75
C LEU A 229 12.06 -9.14 12.37
N GLN A 230 13.00 -8.77 11.48
CA GLN A 230 13.11 -7.39 11.01
C GLN A 230 11.83 -6.92 10.31
N TRP A 231 11.21 -7.77 9.50
CA TRP A 231 9.91 -7.46 8.89
C TRP A 231 8.82 -7.23 9.92
N ILE A 232 8.71 -8.12 10.94
CA ILE A 232 7.73 -7.98 12.02
C ILE A 232 7.94 -6.66 12.78
N VAL A 233 9.17 -6.37 13.17
CA VAL A 233 9.54 -5.14 13.88
C VAL A 233 9.25 -3.90 13.04
N GLN A 234 9.65 -3.90 11.78
CA GLN A 234 9.42 -2.77 10.87
C GLN A 234 7.92 -2.47 10.72
N MET A 235 7.07 -3.51 10.61
CA MET A 235 5.62 -3.34 10.53
C MET A 235 5.08 -2.59 11.75
N VAL A 236 5.46 -3.03 12.93
CA VAL A 236 5.00 -2.43 14.20
C VAL A 236 5.51 -0.99 14.35
N ILE A 237 6.77 -0.73 14.00
CA ILE A 237 7.37 0.61 14.08
C ILE A 237 6.71 1.56 13.07
N THR A 238 6.50 1.10 11.84
CA THR A 238 5.87 1.92 10.81
C THR A 238 4.46 2.35 11.22
N GLU A 239 3.66 1.43 11.77
CA GLU A 239 2.34 1.80 12.29
C GLU A 239 2.42 2.73 13.50
N ALA A 240 3.36 2.49 14.41
CA ALA A 240 3.56 3.36 15.57
C ALA A 240 3.87 4.80 15.15
N LYS A 241 4.73 4.99 14.13
CA LYS A 241 5.04 6.31 13.58
C LYS A 241 3.81 6.98 12.97
N GLN A 242 3.04 6.26 12.18
CA GLN A 242 1.80 6.80 11.61
C GLN A 242 0.78 7.21 12.68
N LEU A 243 0.63 6.43 13.75
CA LEU A 243 -0.25 6.78 14.85
C LEU A 243 0.24 8.00 15.63
N LEU A 244 1.56 8.12 15.84
CA LEU A 244 2.16 9.28 16.52
C LEU A 244 2.00 10.58 15.73
N GLU A 245 2.09 10.52 14.40
CA GLU A 245 2.02 11.70 13.54
C GLU A 245 0.59 12.03 13.08
N GLY A 246 -0.25 11.01 12.96
CA GLY A 246 -1.60 11.12 12.35
C GLY A 246 -2.77 11.02 13.32
N SER A 247 -2.54 10.93 14.64
CA SER A 247 -3.62 10.85 15.62
C SER A 247 -3.29 11.59 16.91
N ASP A 248 -4.33 11.91 17.69
CA ASP A 248 -4.21 12.52 19.02
C ASP A 248 -4.01 11.47 20.15
N LEU A 249 -3.67 10.24 19.80
CA LEU A 249 -3.48 9.16 20.76
C LEU A 249 -2.22 9.38 21.60
N SER A 250 -2.36 9.16 22.91
CA SER A 250 -1.21 9.12 23.80
C SER A 250 -0.30 7.91 23.52
N ILE A 251 0.98 7.99 23.88
CA ILE A 251 1.94 6.87 23.77
C ILE A 251 1.40 5.58 24.42
N LYS A 252 0.67 5.71 25.53
CA LYS A 252 0.05 4.58 26.24
C LYS A 252 -1.06 3.93 25.39
N GLU A 253 -1.89 4.73 24.76
CA GLU A 253 -2.97 4.23 23.88
C GLU A 253 -2.39 3.57 22.64
N ILE A 254 -1.37 4.16 22.03
CA ILE A 254 -0.65 3.55 20.90
C ILE A 254 -0.02 2.22 21.30
N ALA A 255 0.66 2.15 22.46
CA ALA A 255 1.22 0.90 22.96
C ALA A 255 0.14 -0.17 23.16
N ASN A 256 -1.02 0.19 23.71
CA ASN A 256 -2.15 -0.72 23.88
C ASN A 256 -2.73 -1.17 22.54
N GLN A 257 -2.92 -0.24 21.57
CA GLN A 257 -3.43 -0.55 20.24
C GLN A 257 -2.50 -1.51 19.48
N LEU A 258 -1.20 -1.32 19.67
CA LEU A 258 -0.17 -2.20 19.09
C LEU A 258 0.09 -3.46 19.92
N ASN A 259 -0.71 -3.70 20.96
CA ASN A 259 -0.61 -4.88 21.82
C ASN A 259 0.77 -5.06 22.48
N PHE A 260 1.37 -3.97 22.96
CA PHE A 260 2.56 -4.05 23.80
C PHE A 260 2.18 -4.34 25.26
N PRO A 261 2.85 -5.29 25.92
CA PRO A 261 2.52 -5.64 27.30
C PRO A 261 2.78 -4.51 28.31
N THR A 262 3.68 -3.57 27.98
CA THR A 262 3.95 -2.38 28.79
C THR A 262 4.43 -1.22 27.92
N PRO A 263 4.20 0.06 28.32
CA PRO A 263 4.78 1.23 27.64
C PRO A 263 6.31 1.22 27.57
N VAL A 264 6.97 0.58 28.54
CA VAL A 264 8.44 0.41 28.59
C VAL A 264 8.93 -0.47 27.44
N SER A 265 8.18 -1.52 27.08
CA SER A 265 8.52 -2.38 25.93
C SER A 265 8.51 -1.61 24.59
N TYR A 266 7.64 -0.61 24.48
CA TYR A 266 7.58 0.29 23.32
C TYR A 266 8.80 1.25 23.30
N THR A 267 9.20 1.79 24.47
CA THR A 267 10.35 2.68 24.59
C THR A 267 11.67 1.97 24.22
N HIS A 268 11.81 0.69 24.60
CA HIS A 268 12.95 -0.14 24.20
C HIS A 268 12.99 -0.38 22.66
N LEU A 269 11.85 -0.59 22.04
CA LEU A 269 11.78 -0.76 20.57
C LEU A 269 12.24 0.52 19.85
N ARG A 270 11.83 1.69 20.37
CA ARG A 270 12.24 3.01 19.85
C ARG A 270 13.75 3.28 20.02
N ALA A 271 14.35 2.80 21.08
CA ALA A 271 15.78 2.95 21.32
C ALA A 271 16.65 2.13 20.34
N HIS A 272 16.13 1.05 19.77
CA HIS A 272 16.80 0.27 18.72
C HIS A 272 16.79 0.91 17.32
N GLU A 273 16.08 2.02 17.12
CA GLU A 273 16.10 2.79 15.86
C GLU A 273 17.26 3.80 15.75
N THR A 274 17.98 4.05 16.83
CA THR A 274 19.07 5.04 16.90
C THR A 274 20.48 4.44 16.78
N LEU A 275 20.59 3.21 16.24
CA LEU A 275 21.89 2.57 15.95
C LEU A 275 22.02 2.24 14.47
#